data_974d89fd4d0b8f602f95a1491a94ae96
#
_entry.id   974d89fd4d0b8f602f95a1491a94ae96
#
_cell.length_a   1.000
_cell.length_b   1.000
_cell.length_c   1.000
_cell.angle_alpha   90.00
_cell.angle_beta   90.00
_cell.angle_gamma   90.00
#
_symmetry.space_group_name_H-M   'P 1'
#
loop_
_entity.id
_entity.type
_entity.pdbx_description
1 polymer ?
#
loop_
_entity_poly.entity_id
_entity_poly.type
_entity_poly.pdbx_seq_one_letter_code
_entity_poly.pdbx_strand_id
1 'polypeptide(L)'
;MSRFESMVQSGTIVPTALSAIDWNKLGFGGIITPFIGGSVALSDGIFESISIVANGNISIPPLACCLNYGQELFEGMKANRGPDGRIRLFRIDANAARMAKGAVRFMLAAPSEELYRKAIIETVKANADYVPPYGKGALYVRPILAGVGMTLNPAPSDTTIFLVTTVPVGMHYKGSSMVSIKVETDFQRAAAKGTGWVKAAGN
;
A
#
# COMPACT_ATOMS: atom_id res chain seq x y z
N MET A 1 -13.72 7.75 17.22
CA MET A 1 -12.55 8.03 16.34
C MET A 1 -11.53 6.95 16.58
N SER A 2 -11.16 6.19 15.53
CA SER A 2 -10.12 5.17 15.63
C SER A 2 -8.73 5.82 15.76
N ARG A 3 -7.71 5.03 16.16
CA ARG A 3 -6.32 5.51 16.17
C ARG A 3 -5.85 5.88 14.77
N PHE A 4 -6.24 5.11 13.76
CA PHE A 4 -5.92 5.44 12.38
C PHE A 4 -6.47 6.82 11.98
N GLU A 5 -7.75 7.09 12.28
CA GLU A 5 -8.35 8.41 12.01
C GLU A 5 -7.60 9.54 12.71
N SER A 6 -7.14 9.33 13.95
CA SER A 6 -6.37 10.34 14.70
C SER A 6 -4.99 10.62 14.13
N MET A 7 -4.39 9.68 13.40
CA MET A 7 -3.11 9.85 12.73
C MET A 7 -3.21 10.55 11.37
N VAL A 8 -4.40 10.57 10.76
CA VAL A 8 -4.61 11.16 9.44
C VAL A 8 -5.13 12.58 9.58
N GLN A 9 -4.44 13.54 8.99
CA GLN A 9 -4.92 14.90 8.79
C GLN A 9 -5.87 14.93 7.60
N SER A 10 -7.08 14.38 7.78
CA SER A 10 -8.08 14.17 6.74
C SER A 10 -8.36 15.43 5.92
N GLY A 11 -8.39 15.29 4.59
CA GLY A 11 -8.72 16.38 3.67
C GLY A 11 -7.58 17.38 3.42
N THR A 12 -6.38 17.17 3.96
CA THR A 12 -5.21 18.04 3.68
C THR A 12 -4.61 17.78 2.29
N ILE A 13 -4.90 16.62 1.69
CA ILE A 13 -4.48 16.30 0.32
C ILE A 13 -5.69 16.42 -0.60
N VAL A 14 -5.63 17.33 -1.56
CA VAL A 14 -6.71 17.60 -2.51
C VAL A 14 -6.73 16.52 -3.60
N PRO A 15 -7.83 15.79 -3.77
CA PRO A 15 -7.96 14.79 -4.82
C PRO A 15 -7.92 15.43 -6.22
N THR A 16 -7.39 14.70 -7.19
CA THR A 16 -7.46 15.10 -8.59
C THR A 16 -8.92 15.04 -9.05
N ALA A 17 -9.46 16.15 -9.59
CA ALA A 17 -10.83 16.14 -10.10
C ALA A 17 -10.96 15.14 -11.26
N LEU A 18 -12.04 14.33 -11.26
CA LEU A 18 -12.28 13.31 -12.30
C LEU A 18 -12.30 13.93 -13.71
N SER A 19 -12.83 15.14 -13.86
CA SER A 19 -12.87 15.90 -15.13
C SER A 19 -11.49 16.31 -15.64
N ALA A 20 -10.47 16.32 -14.78
CA ALA A 20 -9.09 16.64 -15.14
C ALA A 20 -8.25 15.42 -15.56
N ILE A 21 -8.82 14.20 -15.46
CA ILE A 21 -8.09 12.96 -15.74
C ILE A 21 -8.21 12.59 -17.22
N ASP A 22 -7.08 12.64 -17.94
CA ASP A 22 -6.99 12.03 -19.28
C ASP A 22 -6.64 10.54 -19.16
N TRP A 23 -7.66 9.69 -19.23
CA TRP A 23 -7.52 8.22 -19.14
C TRP A 23 -6.64 7.61 -20.23
N ASN A 24 -6.36 8.33 -21.33
CA ASN A 24 -5.48 7.86 -22.40
C ASN A 24 -4.00 8.17 -22.12
N LYS A 25 -3.72 9.05 -21.17
CA LYS A 25 -2.37 9.51 -20.84
C LYS A 25 -1.92 9.13 -19.43
N LEU A 26 -2.52 8.10 -18.85
CA LEU A 26 -2.13 7.64 -17.52
C LEU A 26 -0.65 7.26 -17.50
N GLY A 27 0.08 7.81 -16.52
CA GLY A 27 1.41 7.40 -16.12
C GLY A 27 1.37 6.43 -14.94
N PHE A 28 2.47 6.35 -14.20
CA PHE A 28 2.55 5.62 -12.95
C PHE A 28 2.71 6.62 -11.79
N GLY A 29 1.60 7.13 -11.27
CA GLY A 29 1.52 8.15 -10.22
C GLY A 29 0.97 9.48 -10.71
N GLY A 30 0.84 10.44 -9.81
CA GLY A 30 0.41 11.81 -10.10
C GLY A 30 -1.10 12.06 -10.02
N ILE A 31 -1.94 11.04 -10.00
CA ILE A 31 -3.39 11.17 -9.76
C ILE A 31 -3.69 10.81 -8.33
N ILE A 32 -4.26 11.75 -7.59
CA ILE A 32 -4.58 11.61 -6.18
C ILE A 32 -6.04 11.18 -6.01
N THR A 33 -6.27 10.06 -5.34
CA THR A 33 -7.61 9.56 -5.02
C THR A 33 -8.14 10.18 -3.74
N PRO A 34 -9.47 10.30 -3.57
CA PRO A 34 -10.08 11.01 -2.44
C PRO A 34 -9.98 10.30 -1.09
N PHE A 35 -9.81 8.97 -1.07
CA PHE A 35 -9.87 8.20 0.18
C PHE A 35 -8.68 7.28 0.36
N ILE A 36 -8.29 7.08 1.62
CA ILE A 36 -7.34 6.08 2.08
C ILE A 36 -8.01 5.21 3.13
N GLY A 37 -7.55 3.98 3.26
CA GLY A 37 -8.03 3.04 4.29
C GLY A 37 -6.89 2.64 5.23
N GLY A 38 -7.23 2.28 6.46
CA GLY A 38 -6.21 1.77 7.36
C GLY A 38 -6.70 1.37 8.75
N SER A 39 -5.75 0.89 9.53
CA SER A 39 -5.93 0.45 10.91
C SER A 39 -4.61 0.51 11.67
N VAL A 40 -4.66 0.48 12.98
CA VAL A 40 -3.49 0.49 13.86
C VAL A 40 -3.58 -0.67 14.83
N ALA A 41 -2.46 -1.34 15.07
CA ALA A 41 -2.26 -2.30 16.16
C ALA A 41 -1.25 -1.74 17.15
N LEU A 42 -1.48 -1.97 18.44
CA LEU A 42 -0.54 -1.68 19.53
C LEU A 42 0.31 -2.92 19.89
N SER A 43 0.95 -2.89 21.03
CA SER A 43 1.81 -3.95 21.55
C SER A 43 1.14 -5.32 21.72
N ASP A 44 -0.19 -5.37 21.81
CA ASP A 44 -0.98 -6.61 21.81
C ASP A 44 -1.07 -7.26 20.41
N GLY A 45 -0.63 -6.55 19.35
CA GLY A 45 -0.66 -7.02 17.98
C GLY A 45 -2.06 -7.07 17.35
N ILE A 46 -3.08 -6.55 18.04
CA ILE A 46 -4.47 -6.59 17.59
C ILE A 46 -4.81 -5.32 16.83
N PHE A 47 -5.17 -5.45 15.57
CA PHE A 47 -5.64 -4.34 14.74
C PHE A 47 -7.07 -3.94 15.09
N GLU A 48 -7.30 -2.63 15.16
CA GLU A 48 -8.66 -2.08 15.21
C GLU A 48 -9.45 -2.39 13.93
N SER A 49 -10.73 -2.06 13.91
CA SER A 49 -11.53 -2.09 12.70
C SER A 49 -10.97 -1.14 11.64
N ILE A 50 -11.13 -1.49 10.36
CA ILE A 50 -10.71 -0.64 9.25
C ILE A 50 -11.52 0.67 9.26
N SER A 51 -10.82 1.79 9.14
CA SER A 51 -11.38 3.10 8.86
C SER A 51 -11.06 3.53 7.43
N ILE A 52 -12.04 4.12 6.76
CA ILE A 52 -11.88 4.79 5.46
C ILE A 52 -12.04 6.29 5.71
N VAL A 53 -11.02 7.05 5.36
CA VAL A 53 -10.97 8.50 5.62
C VAL A 53 -10.62 9.29 4.36
N ALA A 54 -10.97 10.57 4.34
CA ALA A 54 -10.50 11.47 3.28
C ALA A 54 -8.97 11.51 3.26
N ASN A 55 -8.39 11.48 2.06
CA ASN A 55 -6.94 11.46 1.87
C ASN A 55 -6.28 12.68 2.54
N GLY A 56 -5.15 12.46 3.18
CA GLY A 56 -4.45 13.48 3.94
C GLY A 56 -3.07 13.03 4.39
N ASN A 57 -2.33 13.97 4.96
CA ASN A 57 -1.03 13.68 5.55
C ASN A 57 -1.18 12.74 6.75
N ILE A 58 -0.20 11.85 6.93
CA ILE A 58 -0.16 10.94 8.07
C ILE A 58 0.89 11.47 9.06
N SER A 59 0.47 11.63 10.31
CA SER A 59 1.35 12.04 11.40
C SER A 59 2.14 10.82 11.90
N ILE A 60 3.44 10.83 11.66
CA ILE A 60 4.38 9.79 12.10
C ILE A 60 5.44 10.44 12.98
N PRO A 61 5.72 9.91 14.19
CA PRO A 61 6.75 10.45 15.07
C PRO A 61 8.14 10.41 14.41
N PRO A 62 9.02 11.41 14.63
CA PRO A 62 10.37 11.39 14.07
C PRO A 62 11.22 10.19 14.48
N LEU A 63 10.95 9.60 15.65
CA LEU A 63 11.65 8.42 16.16
C LEU A 63 10.99 7.10 15.74
N ALA A 64 10.03 7.13 14.80
CA ALA A 64 9.36 5.91 14.32
C ALA A 64 10.37 4.92 13.72
N CYS A 65 10.19 3.63 14.01
CA CYS A 65 11.07 2.56 13.52
C CYS A 65 11.11 2.48 11.99
N CYS A 66 10.02 2.78 11.30
CA CYS A 66 9.99 2.80 9.84
C CYS A 66 10.92 3.88 9.26
N LEU A 67 11.01 5.06 9.90
CA LEU A 67 11.88 6.16 9.44
C LEU A 67 13.36 5.91 9.77
N ASN A 68 13.64 5.36 10.96
CA ASN A 68 15.02 5.24 11.46
C ASN A 68 15.67 3.91 11.07
N TYR A 69 14.89 2.83 10.91
CA TYR A 69 15.41 1.48 10.69
C TYR A 69 14.78 0.77 9.48
N GLY A 70 13.91 1.45 8.74
CA GLY A 70 13.25 0.85 7.56
C GLY A 70 12.32 -0.32 7.92
N GLN A 71 11.75 -0.34 9.13
CA GLN A 71 10.82 -1.39 9.56
C GLN A 71 9.47 -1.21 8.86
N GLU A 72 9.45 -1.54 7.56
CA GLU A 72 8.31 -1.32 6.67
C GLU A 72 8.22 -2.40 5.60
N LEU A 73 7.00 -2.83 5.33
CA LEU A 73 6.62 -3.75 4.25
C LEU A 73 5.58 -3.10 3.35
N PHE A 74 5.54 -3.50 2.09
CA PHE A 74 4.49 -3.06 1.18
C PHE A 74 3.99 -4.20 0.30
N GLU A 75 2.81 -4.01 -0.25
CA GLU A 75 2.24 -4.86 -1.28
C GLU A 75 1.83 -4.03 -2.50
N GLY A 76 1.49 -4.71 -3.56
CA GLY A 76 0.99 -4.06 -4.76
C GLY A 76 0.06 -4.99 -5.52
N MET A 77 -1.12 -4.49 -5.84
CA MET A 77 -2.09 -5.18 -6.68
C MET A 77 -2.86 -4.18 -7.53
N LYS A 78 -3.70 -4.66 -8.41
CA LYS A 78 -4.49 -3.83 -9.31
C LYS A 78 -5.96 -4.17 -9.20
N ALA A 79 -6.80 -3.14 -9.14
CA ALA A 79 -8.22 -3.24 -9.38
C ALA A 79 -8.50 -2.85 -10.84
N ASN A 80 -9.13 -3.74 -11.59
CA ASN A 80 -9.39 -3.55 -13.02
C ASN A 80 -10.88 -3.48 -13.27
N ARG A 81 -11.32 -2.57 -14.15
CA ARG A 81 -12.68 -2.55 -14.67
C ARG A 81 -12.78 -3.50 -15.86
N GLY A 82 -13.73 -4.43 -15.79
CA GLY A 82 -14.01 -5.34 -16.90
C GLY A 82 -14.89 -4.70 -17.96
N PRO A 83 -15.08 -5.38 -19.11
CA PRO A 83 -15.97 -4.91 -20.19
C PRO A 83 -17.44 -4.82 -19.74
N ASP A 84 -17.81 -5.56 -18.71
CA ASP A 84 -19.14 -5.54 -18.06
C ASP A 84 -19.27 -4.44 -16.99
N GLY A 85 -18.29 -3.54 -16.87
CA GLY A 85 -18.25 -2.46 -15.89
C GLY A 85 -17.88 -2.87 -14.46
N ARG A 86 -17.81 -4.16 -14.16
CA ARG A 86 -17.48 -4.65 -12.81
C ARG A 86 -16.00 -4.45 -12.49
N ILE A 87 -15.73 -4.05 -11.26
CA ILE A 87 -14.35 -3.92 -10.73
C ILE A 87 -13.92 -5.27 -10.14
N ARG A 88 -12.74 -5.72 -10.53
CA ARG A 88 -12.16 -7.00 -10.11
C ARG A 88 -10.79 -6.80 -9.48
N LEU A 89 -10.56 -7.54 -8.41
CA LEU A 89 -9.27 -7.69 -7.73
C LEU A 89 -8.78 -9.12 -7.94
N PHE A 90 -7.47 -9.28 -8.12
CA PHE A 90 -6.88 -10.59 -8.40
C PHE A 90 -5.97 -11.04 -7.26
N ARG A 91 -6.23 -12.21 -6.68
CA ARG A 91 -5.40 -12.90 -5.68
C ARG A 91 -5.04 -12.05 -4.45
N ILE A 92 -6.02 -11.40 -3.84
CA ILE A 92 -5.83 -10.62 -2.59
C ILE A 92 -5.26 -11.51 -1.47
N ASP A 93 -5.72 -12.75 -1.37
CA ASP A 93 -5.28 -13.80 -0.45
C ASP A 93 -3.77 -14.02 -0.51
N ALA A 94 -3.21 -14.17 -1.70
CA ALA A 94 -1.77 -14.35 -1.89
C ALA A 94 -0.94 -13.13 -1.45
N ASN A 95 -1.48 -11.91 -1.65
CA ASN A 95 -0.84 -10.69 -1.17
C ASN A 95 -0.90 -10.61 0.37
N ALA A 96 -2.05 -10.93 0.97
CA ALA A 96 -2.21 -10.99 2.43
C ALA A 96 -1.21 -11.98 3.06
N ALA A 97 -1.14 -13.21 2.53
CA ALA A 97 -0.22 -14.24 3.01
C ALA A 97 1.25 -13.82 2.89
N ARG A 98 1.63 -13.13 1.79
CA ARG A 98 3.01 -12.63 1.61
C ARG A 98 3.34 -11.51 2.59
N MET A 99 2.41 -10.57 2.84
CA MET A 99 2.59 -9.53 3.84
C MET A 99 2.72 -10.13 5.24
N ALA A 100 1.85 -11.06 5.62
CA ALA A 100 1.91 -11.74 6.92
C ALA A 100 3.25 -12.47 7.13
N LYS A 101 3.73 -13.20 6.11
CA LYS A 101 5.04 -13.85 6.14
C LYS A 101 6.19 -12.84 6.32
N GLY A 102 6.11 -11.70 5.62
CA GLY A 102 7.08 -10.61 5.76
C GLY A 102 7.03 -9.96 7.15
N ALA A 103 5.83 -9.78 7.71
CA ALA A 103 5.63 -9.19 9.02
C ALA A 103 6.34 -10.00 10.13
N VAL A 104 6.26 -11.32 10.08
CA VAL A 104 7.01 -12.20 11.00
C VAL A 104 8.51 -11.92 10.94
N ARG A 105 9.08 -11.77 9.74
CA ARG A 105 10.53 -11.51 9.56
C ARG A 105 10.94 -10.13 10.07
N PHE A 106 10.05 -9.14 9.96
CA PHE A 106 10.28 -7.77 10.41
C PHE A 106 9.74 -7.49 11.82
N MET A 107 9.23 -8.51 12.50
CA MET A 107 8.66 -8.41 13.85
C MET A 107 7.58 -7.32 13.95
N LEU A 108 6.74 -7.22 12.92
CA LEU A 108 5.56 -6.35 12.86
C LEU A 108 4.30 -7.15 13.18
N ALA A 109 3.31 -6.53 13.80
CA ALA A 109 1.96 -7.09 13.84
C ALA A 109 1.43 -7.24 12.41
N ALA A 110 0.81 -8.38 12.08
CA ALA A 110 0.22 -8.63 10.78
C ALA A 110 -1.32 -8.52 10.86
N PRO A 111 -1.98 -7.82 9.93
CA PRO A 111 -3.43 -7.89 9.83
C PRO A 111 -3.86 -9.32 9.47
N SER A 112 -4.99 -9.78 10.03
CA SER A 112 -5.60 -11.03 9.59
C SER A 112 -5.93 -10.97 8.09
N GLU A 113 -6.04 -12.13 7.43
CA GLU A 113 -6.43 -12.16 6.02
C GLU A 113 -7.78 -11.47 5.78
N GLU A 114 -8.74 -11.67 6.68
CA GLU A 114 -10.05 -11.04 6.62
C GLU A 114 -9.95 -9.51 6.70
N LEU A 115 -9.20 -8.99 7.67
CA LEU A 115 -9.00 -7.56 7.84
C LEU A 115 -8.25 -6.95 6.66
N TYR A 116 -7.23 -7.64 6.14
CA TYR A 116 -6.51 -7.25 4.93
C TYR A 116 -7.47 -7.15 3.73
N ARG A 117 -8.25 -8.20 3.46
CA ARG A 117 -9.23 -8.23 2.37
C ARG A 117 -10.27 -7.10 2.50
N LYS A 118 -10.79 -6.91 3.71
CA LYS A 118 -11.77 -5.84 4.00
C LYS A 118 -11.17 -4.48 3.69
N ALA A 119 -9.96 -4.19 4.15
CA ALA A 119 -9.27 -2.93 3.90
C ALA A 119 -9.13 -2.64 2.40
N ILE A 120 -8.66 -3.63 1.62
CA ILE A 120 -8.50 -3.50 0.17
C ILE A 120 -9.83 -3.21 -0.50
N ILE A 121 -10.85 -4.02 -0.20
CA ILE A 121 -12.17 -3.93 -0.85
C ILE A 121 -12.84 -2.58 -0.53
N GLU A 122 -12.86 -2.18 0.74
CA GLU A 122 -13.52 -0.94 1.14
C GLU A 122 -12.78 0.31 0.62
N THR A 123 -11.45 0.29 0.59
CA THR A 123 -10.67 1.39 -0.02
C THR A 123 -10.90 1.49 -1.52
N VAL A 124 -10.97 0.35 -2.24
CA VAL A 124 -11.27 0.35 -3.67
C VAL A 124 -12.71 0.80 -3.95
N LYS A 125 -13.68 0.38 -3.13
CA LYS A 125 -15.09 0.84 -3.24
C LYS A 125 -15.19 2.35 -3.05
N ALA A 126 -14.54 2.90 -2.03
CA ALA A 126 -14.53 4.35 -1.76
C ALA A 126 -13.92 5.16 -2.92
N ASN A 127 -13.03 4.56 -3.71
CA ASN A 127 -12.37 5.17 -4.86
C ASN A 127 -12.83 4.57 -6.20
N ALA A 128 -14.03 3.99 -6.27
CA ALA A 128 -14.49 3.26 -7.45
C ALA A 128 -14.53 4.09 -8.74
N ASP A 129 -14.82 5.39 -8.63
CA ASP A 129 -14.84 6.32 -9.77
C ASP A 129 -13.44 6.56 -10.36
N TYR A 130 -12.40 6.32 -9.56
CA TYR A 130 -11.00 6.42 -9.98
C TYR A 130 -10.43 5.13 -10.58
N VAL A 131 -11.22 4.05 -10.66
CA VAL A 131 -10.84 2.86 -11.43
C VAL A 131 -10.97 3.17 -12.91
N PRO A 132 -9.85 3.18 -13.68
CA PRO A 132 -9.88 3.55 -15.10
C PRO A 132 -10.91 2.75 -15.89
N PRO A 133 -11.47 3.33 -16.96
CA PRO A 133 -12.31 2.61 -17.89
C PRO A 133 -11.62 1.38 -18.46
N TYR A 134 -12.40 0.38 -18.89
CA TYR A 134 -11.85 -0.85 -19.49
C TYR A 134 -10.85 -0.52 -20.61
N GLY A 135 -9.69 -1.18 -20.56
CA GLY A 135 -8.62 -0.98 -21.55
C GLY A 135 -7.77 0.29 -21.40
N LYS A 136 -8.07 1.16 -20.42
CA LYS A 136 -7.30 2.42 -20.22
C LYS A 136 -6.27 2.34 -19.09
N GLY A 137 -6.27 1.29 -18.29
CA GLY A 137 -5.35 1.14 -17.17
C GLY A 137 -5.99 0.38 -16.00
N ALA A 138 -5.48 0.61 -14.82
CA ALA A 138 -5.97 0.00 -13.58
C ALA A 138 -5.84 0.98 -12.41
N LEU A 139 -6.62 0.76 -11.35
CA LEU A 139 -6.35 1.37 -10.06
C LEU A 139 -5.30 0.53 -9.34
N TYR A 140 -4.09 1.05 -9.19
CA TYR A 140 -3.05 0.43 -8.39
C TYR A 140 -3.38 0.59 -6.91
N VAL A 141 -3.32 -0.49 -6.16
CA VAL A 141 -3.58 -0.52 -4.72
C VAL A 141 -2.27 -0.82 -4.01
N ARG A 142 -1.88 0.05 -3.07
CA ARG A 142 -0.64 -0.01 -2.31
C ARG A 142 -0.94 -0.20 -0.81
N PRO A 143 -0.99 -1.43 -0.32
CA PRO A 143 -0.92 -1.71 1.12
C PRO A 143 0.48 -1.46 1.65
N ILE A 144 0.57 -0.85 2.83
CA ILE A 144 1.80 -0.61 3.59
C ILE A 144 1.58 -1.11 5.01
N LEU A 145 2.61 -1.72 5.59
CA LEU A 145 2.64 -2.14 6.98
C LEU A 145 3.93 -1.60 7.59
N ALA A 146 3.84 -0.68 8.54
CA ALA A 146 5.00 0.03 9.07
C ALA A 146 5.00 0.14 10.59
N GLY A 147 6.17 0.00 11.19
CA GLY A 147 6.40 0.23 12.61
C GLY A 147 6.50 1.74 12.90
N VAL A 148 5.52 2.27 13.62
CA VAL A 148 5.40 3.72 13.92
C VAL A 148 5.59 4.04 15.40
N GLY A 149 5.90 3.06 16.23
CA GLY A 149 6.27 3.25 17.62
C GLY A 149 7.54 4.10 17.77
N MET A 150 7.57 4.89 18.81
CA MET A 150 8.58 5.93 19.04
C MET A 150 9.75 5.38 19.86
N THR A 151 10.75 4.79 19.21
CA THR A 151 11.96 4.30 19.89
C THR A 151 13.19 4.34 18.99
N LEU A 152 14.35 4.69 19.57
CA LEU A 152 15.67 4.51 18.94
C LEU A 152 16.37 3.23 19.42
N ASN A 153 15.80 2.50 20.36
CA ASN A 153 16.32 1.19 20.73
C ASN A 153 16.22 0.23 19.53
N PRO A 154 17.21 -0.64 19.31
CA PRO A 154 17.14 -1.68 18.27
C PRO A 154 16.16 -2.80 18.72
N ALA A 155 14.89 -2.44 18.81
CA ALA A 155 13.78 -3.29 19.20
C ALA A 155 12.64 -3.15 18.19
N PRO A 156 11.77 -4.16 18.06
CA PRO A 156 10.57 -4.05 17.24
C PRO A 156 9.67 -2.90 17.71
N SER A 157 8.99 -2.27 16.77
CA SER A 157 7.97 -1.28 17.08
C SER A 157 6.82 -1.91 17.88
N ASP A 158 6.36 -1.23 18.91
CA ASP A 158 5.17 -1.57 19.69
C ASP A 158 3.86 -1.12 19.03
N THR A 159 3.97 -0.34 17.97
CA THR A 159 2.82 0.21 17.25
C THR A 159 3.01 -0.02 15.75
N THR A 160 2.05 -0.68 15.13
CA THR A 160 2.06 -0.96 13.69
C THR A 160 0.87 -0.31 13.01
N ILE A 161 1.14 0.49 11.98
CA ILE A 161 0.10 1.01 11.07
C ILE A 161 -0.04 0.10 9.86
N PHE A 162 -1.28 -0.22 9.50
CA PHE A 162 -1.66 -0.80 8.22
C PHE A 162 -2.41 0.24 7.41
N LEU A 163 -1.86 0.64 6.28
CA LEU A 163 -2.35 1.70 5.40
C LEU A 163 -2.62 1.16 4.01
N VAL A 164 -3.71 1.57 3.39
CA VAL A 164 -4.03 1.26 1.99
C VAL A 164 -4.27 2.55 1.23
N THR A 165 -3.43 2.79 0.22
CA THR A 165 -3.58 3.90 -0.72
C THR A 165 -3.85 3.40 -2.12
N THR A 166 -4.40 4.25 -2.98
CA THR A 166 -4.70 3.89 -4.37
C THR A 166 -4.25 4.99 -5.33
N VAL A 167 -3.91 4.60 -6.56
CA VAL A 167 -3.57 5.53 -7.63
C VAL A 167 -3.93 4.95 -9.00
N PRO A 168 -4.65 5.67 -9.86
CA PRO A 168 -4.85 5.27 -11.26
C PRO A 168 -3.51 5.20 -12.00
N VAL A 169 -3.28 4.10 -12.72
CA VAL A 169 -2.04 3.87 -13.46
C VAL A 169 -2.32 3.35 -14.86
N GLY A 170 -1.52 3.77 -15.81
CA GLY A 170 -1.48 3.23 -17.15
C GLY A 170 -0.46 2.09 -17.32
N MET A 171 0.00 1.90 -18.55
CA MET A 171 1.08 0.95 -18.81
C MET A 171 2.42 1.49 -18.26
N HIS A 172 3.18 0.61 -17.62
CA HIS A 172 4.46 1.00 -17.00
C HIS A 172 5.50 1.43 -18.05
N TYR A 173 5.53 0.73 -19.18
CA TYR A 173 6.41 1.05 -20.30
C TYR A 173 5.58 1.58 -21.48
N LYS A 174 5.81 2.84 -21.86
CA LYS A 174 5.13 3.46 -23.00
C LYS A 174 5.77 2.99 -24.30
N GLY A 175 4.97 2.43 -25.19
CA GLY A 175 5.34 2.20 -26.59
C GLY A 175 6.13 0.93 -26.90
N SER A 176 6.54 0.12 -25.92
CA SER A 176 7.21 -1.17 -26.18
C SER A 176 6.71 -2.26 -25.22
N SER A 177 6.47 -3.46 -25.76
CA SER A 177 6.24 -4.67 -24.97
C SER A 177 7.56 -5.35 -24.55
N MET A 178 8.70 -4.89 -25.10
CA MET A 178 10.02 -5.44 -24.82
C MET A 178 10.90 -4.41 -24.13
N VAL A 179 11.68 -4.87 -23.15
CA VAL A 179 12.66 -4.05 -22.42
C VAL A 179 14.02 -4.76 -22.44
N SER A 180 15.09 -3.97 -22.48
CA SER A 180 16.43 -4.52 -22.31
C SER A 180 16.70 -4.78 -20.83
N ILE A 181 17.28 -5.96 -20.52
CA ILE A 181 17.63 -6.37 -19.16
C ILE A 181 19.13 -6.58 -19.12
N LYS A 182 19.81 -5.89 -18.18
CA LYS A 182 21.20 -6.17 -17.82
C LYS A 182 21.21 -7.21 -16.70
N VAL A 183 21.97 -8.29 -16.87
CA VAL A 183 22.25 -9.23 -15.78
C VAL A 183 23.37 -8.63 -14.94
N GLU A 184 23.08 -8.41 -13.66
CA GLU A 184 24.07 -7.92 -12.69
C GLU A 184 24.69 -9.09 -11.95
N THR A 185 26.02 -9.18 -11.96
CA THR A 185 26.79 -10.28 -11.37
C THR A 185 27.55 -9.89 -10.11
N ASP A 186 27.79 -8.59 -9.90
CA ASP A 186 28.63 -8.08 -8.82
C ASP A 186 27.85 -7.83 -7.54
N PHE A 187 26.56 -7.52 -7.66
CA PHE A 187 25.70 -7.18 -6.53
C PHE A 187 24.47 -8.09 -6.45
N GLN A 188 24.18 -8.58 -5.25
CA GLN A 188 23.01 -9.41 -4.98
C GLN A 188 21.98 -8.62 -4.17
N ARG A 189 20.83 -8.29 -4.78
CA ARG A 189 19.70 -7.69 -4.06
C ARG A 189 19.13 -8.63 -2.99
N ALA A 190 19.08 -9.91 -3.26
CA ALA A 190 18.47 -10.95 -2.44
C ALA A 190 19.53 -11.97 -1.96
N ALA A 191 20.47 -11.49 -1.13
CA ALA A 191 21.50 -12.35 -0.57
C ALA A 191 20.91 -13.52 0.23
N ALA A 192 21.57 -14.66 0.22
CA ALA A 192 21.18 -15.84 1.00
C ALA A 192 21.07 -15.49 2.50
N LYS A 193 20.02 -15.97 3.16
CA LYS A 193 19.68 -15.68 4.58
C LYS A 193 19.40 -14.19 4.90
N GLY A 194 19.45 -13.31 3.90
CA GLY A 194 19.07 -11.89 4.04
C GLY A 194 17.57 -11.66 4.05
N THR A 195 17.17 -10.43 3.73
CA THR A 195 15.75 -10.00 3.68
C THR A 195 15.18 -9.96 2.25
N GLY A 196 15.94 -10.36 1.24
CA GLY A 196 15.55 -10.27 -0.17
C GLY A 196 14.29 -11.04 -0.58
N TRP A 197 13.84 -12.00 0.22
CA TRP A 197 12.58 -12.73 0.03
C TRP A 197 11.36 -12.01 0.65
N VAL A 198 11.60 -10.96 1.43
CA VAL A 198 10.56 -10.12 2.03
C VAL A 198 10.30 -8.93 1.10
N LYS A 199 9.05 -8.56 0.93
CA LYS A 199 8.69 -7.36 0.17
C LYS A 199 8.81 -6.11 1.06
N ALA A 200 10.05 -5.77 1.42
CA ALA A 200 10.38 -4.62 2.26
C ALA A 200 10.70 -3.38 1.39
N ALA A 201 10.56 -2.20 1.99
CA ALA A 201 10.79 -0.93 1.29
C ALA A 201 12.23 -0.77 0.79
N GLY A 202 13.21 -1.32 1.51
CA GLY A 202 14.65 -1.23 1.18
C GLY A 202 15.19 -2.32 0.25
N ASN A 203 14.37 -3.21 -0.29
CA ASN A 203 14.80 -4.32 -1.16
C ASN A 203 14.55 -4.04 -2.64
#